data_3da460f27e80be2936ecf3819745f954
#
_entry.id   3da460f27e80be2936ecf3819745f954
#
_cell.length_a   1.000
_cell.length_b   1.000
_cell.length_c   1.000
_cell.angle_alpha   90.00
_cell.angle_beta   90.00
_cell.angle_gamma   90.00
#
_symmetry.space_group_name_H-M   'P 1'
#
loop_
_entity.id
_entity.type
_entity.pdbx_description
1 polymer ?
#
loop_
_entity_poly.entity_id
_entity_poly.type
_entity_poly.pdbx_seq_one_letter_code
_entity_poly.pdbx_strand_id
1 'polypeptide(L)'
;MLISLKIITPLEVFNVENVSKIKTEGLEGHFTILPNHADYVSSITTSIFSFEKNGKTEYFAVDGGILVKYGNCVDFSIRHAIRGKDLGDLKHQMDIAFKEMDEEDKKTRTALASLEGNIAKLIQDLGNN
;
A
#
# COMPACT_ATOMS: atom_id res chain seq x y z
N MET A 1 8.22 -20.15 -16.08
CA MET A 1 8.54 -18.71 -16.14
C MET A 1 8.09 -18.08 -14.82
N LEU A 2 8.94 -17.30 -14.21
CA LEU A 2 8.68 -16.74 -12.88
C LEU A 2 8.71 -15.21 -12.93
N ILE A 3 8.18 -14.58 -11.89
CA ILE A 3 8.05 -13.12 -11.80
C ILE A 3 9.28 -12.54 -11.11
N SER A 4 9.80 -11.43 -11.64
CA SER A 4 10.76 -10.57 -10.94
C SER A 4 9.98 -9.48 -10.23
N LEU A 5 9.96 -9.51 -8.89
CA LEU A 5 9.24 -8.57 -8.06
C LEU A 5 10.17 -7.50 -7.52
N LYS A 6 9.80 -6.25 -7.71
CA LYS A 6 10.51 -5.11 -7.16
C LYS A 6 9.58 -4.37 -6.20
N ILE A 7 9.96 -4.32 -4.94
CA ILE A 7 9.24 -3.57 -3.92
C ILE A 7 9.98 -2.27 -3.67
N ILE A 8 9.35 -1.15 -3.95
CA ILE A 8 9.94 0.18 -3.88
C ILE A 8 9.32 0.95 -2.72
N THR A 9 10.14 1.31 -1.76
CA THR A 9 9.74 2.19 -0.65
C THR A 9 10.58 3.46 -0.71
N PRO A 10 10.21 4.54 0.02
CA PRO A 10 11.01 5.75 0.05
C PRO A 10 12.44 5.57 0.56
N LEU A 11 12.68 4.54 1.37
CA LEU A 11 13.98 4.28 1.99
C LEU A 11 14.78 3.18 1.30
N GLU A 12 14.10 2.20 0.69
CA GLU A 12 14.75 0.99 0.20
C GLU A 12 14.07 0.46 -1.05
N VAL A 13 14.83 -0.30 -1.84
CA VAL A 13 14.31 -1.06 -2.97
C VAL A 13 14.68 -2.52 -2.76
N PHE A 14 13.68 -3.40 -2.74
CA PHE A 14 13.88 -4.83 -2.61
C PHE A 14 13.63 -5.52 -3.94
N ASN A 15 14.58 -6.31 -4.40
CA ASN A 15 14.43 -7.12 -5.61
C ASN A 15 14.28 -8.58 -5.20
N VAL A 16 13.19 -9.21 -5.61
CA VAL A 16 12.93 -10.63 -5.35
C VAL A 16 12.74 -11.33 -6.67
N GLU A 17 13.62 -12.28 -6.97
CA GLU A 17 13.57 -13.07 -8.19
C GLU A 17 12.84 -14.39 -7.98
N ASN A 18 12.37 -14.99 -9.05
CA ASN A 18 11.75 -16.31 -9.07
C ASN A 18 10.48 -16.41 -8.22
N VAL A 19 9.64 -15.39 -8.31
CA VAL A 19 8.35 -15.37 -7.63
C VAL A 19 7.32 -16.08 -8.50
N SER A 20 6.62 -17.06 -7.91
CA SER A 20 5.63 -17.86 -8.63
C SER A 20 4.21 -17.28 -8.56
N LYS A 21 3.91 -16.51 -7.53
CA LYS A 21 2.58 -15.96 -7.31
C LYS A 21 2.64 -14.75 -6.41
N ILE A 22 1.79 -13.75 -6.70
CA ILE A 22 1.60 -12.56 -5.87
C ILE A 22 0.12 -12.43 -5.54
N LYS A 23 -0.19 -12.25 -4.27
CA LYS A 23 -1.56 -11.98 -3.79
C LYS A 23 -1.60 -10.61 -3.14
N THR A 24 -2.57 -9.80 -3.53
CA THR A 24 -2.71 -8.45 -3.00
C THR A 24 -4.17 -8.01 -3.05
N GLU A 25 -4.45 -6.83 -2.51
CA GLU A 25 -5.79 -6.27 -2.50
C GLU A 25 -5.79 -4.86 -3.10
N GLY A 26 -6.55 -4.70 -4.17
CA GLY A 26 -6.78 -3.42 -4.81
C GLY A 26 -8.11 -2.81 -4.39
N LEU A 27 -8.47 -1.69 -5.01
CA LEU A 27 -9.74 -1.01 -4.75
C LEU A 27 -10.96 -1.88 -5.08
N GLU A 28 -10.82 -2.79 -6.03
CA GLU A 28 -11.89 -3.68 -6.46
C GLU A 28 -11.92 -5.03 -5.73
N GLY A 29 -11.00 -5.24 -4.78
CA GLY A 29 -10.90 -6.46 -3.99
C GLY A 29 -9.59 -7.19 -4.16
N HIS A 30 -9.55 -8.42 -3.63
CA HIS A 30 -8.37 -9.27 -3.71
C HIS A 30 -8.13 -9.79 -5.12
N PHE A 31 -6.88 -9.84 -5.54
CA PHE A 31 -6.52 -10.46 -6.80
C PHE A 31 -5.16 -11.17 -6.70
N THR A 32 -4.92 -12.06 -7.65
CA THR A 32 -3.69 -12.86 -7.71
C THR A 32 -3.01 -12.62 -9.05
N ILE A 33 -1.70 -12.40 -9.02
CA ILE A 33 -0.88 -12.26 -10.21
C ILE A 33 -0.04 -13.53 -10.38
N LEU A 34 -0.22 -14.19 -11.50
CA LEU A 34 0.59 -15.33 -11.94
C LEU A 34 1.56 -14.86 -13.04
N PRO A 35 2.62 -15.63 -13.34
CA PRO A 35 3.61 -15.21 -14.34
C PRO A 35 3.00 -14.87 -15.71
N ASN A 36 1.91 -15.54 -16.09
CA ASN A 36 1.26 -15.34 -17.38
C ASN A 36 0.17 -14.26 -17.37
N HIS A 37 0.02 -13.54 -16.26
CA HIS A 37 -0.97 -12.48 -16.16
C HIS A 37 -0.68 -11.37 -17.17
N ALA A 38 -1.74 -10.82 -17.75
CA ALA A 38 -1.60 -9.67 -18.65
C ALA A 38 -1.02 -8.46 -17.93
N ASP A 39 -0.44 -7.55 -18.69
CA ASP A 39 0.05 -6.28 -18.12
C ASP A 39 -1.09 -5.56 -17.42
N TYR A 40 -0.79 -5.01 -16.25
CA TYR A 40 -1.84 -4.52 -15.35
C TYR A 40 -1.30 -3.44 -14.43
N VAL A 41 -2.12 -2.44 -14.18
CA VAL A 41 -1.82 -1.37 -13.21
C VAL A 41 -2.98 -1.29 -12.23
N SER A 42 -2.67 -1.28 -10.94
CA SER A 42 -3.69 -1.19 -9.90
C SER A 42 -3.23 -0.33 -8.72
N SER A 43 -4.17 0.41 -8.16
CA SER A 43 -4.00 1.01 -6.83
C SER A 43 -4.23 -0.08 -5.79
N ILE A 44 -3.33 -0.14 -4.81
CA ILE A 44 -3.39 -1.12 -3.72
C ILE A 44 -3.81 -0.41 -2.44
N THR A 45 -4.78 -1.01 -1.75
CA THR A 45 -5.27 -0.48 -0.47
C THR A 45 -4.37 -0.92 0.68
N THR A 46 -4.58 -0.33 1.85
CA THR A 46 -3.94 -0.80 3.09
C THR A 46 -4.38 -2.23 3.34
N SER A 47 -3.45 -3.16 3.22
CA SER A 47 -3.77 -4.60 3.18
C SER A 47 -2.54 -5.45 3.42
N ILE A 48 -2.74 -6.76 3.38
CA ILE A 48 -1.66 -7.72 3.44
C ILE A 48 -1.32 -8.17 2.02
N PHE A 49 -0.07 -7.96 1.67
CA PHE A 49 0.53 -8.38 0.41
C PHE A 49 1.33 -9.64 0.66
N SER A 50 1.22 -10.62 -0.21
CA SER A 50 2.01 -11.84 -0.10
C SER A 50 2.57 -12.27 -1.44
N PHE A 51 3.71 -12.93 -1.41
CA PHE A 51 4.26 -13.57 -2.59
C PHE A 51 4.80 -14.96 -2.24
N GLU A 52 4.78 -15.84 -3.20
CA GLU A 52 5.26 -17.21 -3.07
C GLU A 52 6.54 -17.38 -3.89
N LYS A 53 7.57 -17.88 -3.23
CA LYS A 53 8.85 -18.17 -3.83
C LYS A 53 9.37 -19.50 -3.28
N ASN A 54 9.72 -20.43 -4.16
CA ASN A 54 10.26 -21.75 -3.78
C ASN A 54 9.36 -22.50 -2.80
N GLY A 55 8.03 -22.41 -2.98
CA GLY A 55 7.06 -23.07 -2.12
C GLY A 55 6.84 -22.41 -0.76
N LYS A 56 7.51 -21.30 -0.50
CA LYS A 56 7.34 -20.52 0.74
C LYS A 56 6.59 -19.23 0.45
N THR A 57 5.67 -18.88 1.33
CA THR A 57 4.91 -17.63 1.22
C THR A 57 5.46 -16.62 2.22
N GLU A 58 5.77 -15.43 1.73
CA GLU A 58 6.17 -14.29 2.56
C GLU A 58 5.06 -13.25 2.58
N TYR A 59 4.85 -12.64 3.74
CA TYR A 59 3.77 -11.69 3.98
C TYR A 59 4.33 -10.32 4.35
N PHE A 60 3.68 -9.29 3.82
CA PHE A 60 3.95 -7.89 4.16
C PHE A 60 2.64 -7.18 4.43
N ALA A 61 2.61 -6.34 5.44
CA ALA A 61 1.54 -5.36 5.57
C ALA A 61 1.96 -4.11 4.82
N VAL A 62 1.08 -3.59 3.97
CA VAL A 62 1.36 -2.41 3.15
C VAL A 62 0.31 -1.34 3.40
N ASP A 63 0.75 -0.09 3.42
CA ASP A 63 -0.14 1.07 3.60
C ASP A 63 -0.44 1.68 2.24
N GLY A 64 -1.04 0.86 1.37
CA GLY A 64 -1.39 1.33 0.05
C GLY A 64 -0.20 1.49 -0.89
N GLY A 65 -0.50 1.64 -2.16
CA GLY A 65 0.55 1.83 -3.15
C GLY A 65 0.02 1.65 -4.57
N ILE A 66 0.96 1.52 -5.50
CA ILE A 66 0.68 1.29 -6.91
C ILE A 66 1.46 0.08 -7.36
N LEU A 67 0.76 -0.86 -7.98
CA LEU A 67 1.35 -2.06 -8.55
C LEU A 67 1.28 -1.99 -10.06
N VAL A 68 2.41 -2.25 -10.70
CA VAL A 68 2.52 -2.30 -12.17
C VAL A 68 3.09 -3.64 -12.57
N LYS A 69 2.34 -4.41 -13.36
CA LYS A 69 2.84 -5.64 -13.97
C LYS A 69 3.09 -5.39 -15.46
N TYR A 70 4.30 -5.69 -15.88
CA TYR A 70 4.70 -5.61 -17.29
C TYR A 70 5.65 -6.77 -17.63
N GLY A 71 5.32 -7.52 -18.67
CA GLY A 71 6.07 -8.73 -19.00
C GLY A 71 6.14 -9.69 -17.81
N ASN A 72 7.33 -10.05 -17.39
CA ASN A 72 7.58 -10.91 -16.23
C ASN A 72 7.96 -10.11 -14.98
N CYS A 73 7.80 -8.81 -15.01
CA CYS A 73 8.19 -7.92 -13.93
C CYS A 73 6.97 -7.34 -13.24
N VAL A 74 7.08 -7.18 -11.92
CA VAL A 74 6.08 -6.49 -11.12
C VAL A 74 6.81 -5.46 -10.27
N ASP A 75 6.44 -4.19 -10.43
CA ASP A 75 6.92 -3.10 -9.62
C ASP A 75 5.81 -2.71 -8.63
N PHE A 76 6.12 -2.75 -7.36
CA PHE A 76 5.20 -2.41 -6.29
C PHE A 76 5.74 -1.22 -5.51
N SER A 77 5.19 -0.04 -5.76
CA SER A 77 5.59 1.20 -5.07
C SER A 77 4.69 1.43 -3.88
N ILE A 78 5.24 1.44 -2.68
CA ILE A 78 4.50 1.56 -1.42
C ILE A 78 5.17 2.59 -0.51
N ARG A 79 4.37 3.21 0.35
CA ARG A 79 4.88 4.19 1.31
C ARG A 79 5.47 3.52 2.54
N HIS A 80 4.78 2.53 3.06
CA HIS A 80 5.19 1.79 4.26
C HIS A 80 4.92 0.31 4.09
N ALA A 81 5.88 -0.51 4.55
CA ALA A 81 5.75 -1.96 4.56
C ALA A 81 6.24 -2.51 5.89
N ILE A 82 5.54 -3.50 6.40
CA ILE A 82 5.93 -4.25 7.59
C ILE A 82 6.02 -5.71 7.21
N ARG A 83 7.20 -6.30 7.40
CA ARG A 83 7.40 -7.72 7.15
C ARG A 83 6.96 -8.53 8.36
N GLY A 84 6.13 -9.55 8.15
CA GLY A 84 5.63 -10.44 9.19
C GLY A 84 6.15 -11.85 9.06
N LYS A 85 6.19 -12.57 10.18
CA LYS A 85 6.59 -13.98 10.21
C LYS A 85 5.44 -14.90 9.78
N ASP A 86 4.23 -14.54 10.18
CA ASP A 86 3.01 -15.22 9.80
C ASP A 86 1.86 -14.23 9.66
N LEU A 87 0.75 -14.71 9.13
CA LEU A 87 -0.40 -13.85 8.83
C LEU A 87 -1.04 -13.25 10.09
N GLY A 88 -1.11 -14.01 11.17
CA GLY A 88 -1.70 -13.54 12.43
C GLY A 88 -0.90 -12.44 13.09
N ASP A 89 0.43 -12.64 13.17
CA ASP A 89 1.36 -11.65 13.70
C ASP A 89 1.32 -10.36 12.88
N LEU A 90 1.28 -10.50 11.57
CA LEU A 90 1.26 -9.37 10.66
C LEU A 90 -0.03 -8.56 10.78
N LYS A 91 -1.18 -9.21 10.92
CA LYS A 91 -2.44 -8.52 11.15
C LYS A 91 -2.41 -7.72 12.44
N HIS A 92 -1.85 -8.30 13.49
CA HIS A 92 -1.72 -7.63 14.77
C HIS A 92 -0.81 -6.40 14.68
N GLN A 93 0.37 -6.56 14.06
CA GLN A 93 1.31 -5.47 13.84
C GLN A 93 0.71 -4.37 12.96
N MET A 94 -0.04 -4.75 11.93
CA MET A 94 -0.71 -3.83 11.03
C MET A 94 -1.76 -3.00 11.77
N ASP A 95 -2.58 -3.63 12.60
CA ASP A 95 -3.61 -2.95 13.38
C ASP A 95 -3.00 -1.91 14.33
N ILE A 96 -1.86 -2.23 14.95
CA ILE A 96 -1.18 -1.30 15.85
C ILE A 96 -0.50 -0.18 15.06
N ALA A 97 0.36 -0.54 14.10
CA ALA A 97 1.20 0.44 13.41
C ALA A 97 0.39 1.38 12.52
N PHE A 98 -0.51 0.84 11.71
CA PHE A 98 -1.28 1.65 10.77
C PHE A 98 -2.41 2.43 11.45
N LYS A 99 -2.92 1.93 12.57
CA LYS A 99 -3.88 2.66 13.37
C LYS A 99 -3.26 3.91 14.01
N GLU A 100 -2.03 3.80 14.50
CA GLU A 100 -1.30 4.95 15.02
C GLU A 100 -1.04 5.97 13.92
N MET A 101 -0.66 5.53 12.73
CA MET A 101 -0.45 6.39 11.57
C MET A 101 -1.74 7.07 11.13
N ASP A 102 -2.85 6.35 11.09
CA ASP A 102 -4.15 6.89 10.75
C ASP A 102 -4.60 7.95 11.76
N GLU A 103 -4.31 7.76 13.05
CA GLU A 103 -4.61 8.74 14.07
C GLU A 103 -3.79 10.02 13.89
N GLU A 104 -2.52 9.91 13.55
CA GLU A 104 -1.68 11.07 13.24
C GLU A 104 -2.16 11.78 11.98
N ASP A 105 -2.43 11.05 10.92
CA ASP A 105 -2.98 11.60 9.68
C ASP A 105 -4.33 12.26 9.94
N LYS A 106 -5.17 11.65 10.75
CA LYS A 106 -6.48 12.17 11.11
C LYS A 106 -6.36 13.47 11.90
N LYS A 107 -5.42 13.56 12.84
CA LYS A 107 -5.15 14.79 13.59
C LYS A 107 -4.65 15.89 12.66
N THR A 108 -3.76 15.58 11.76
CA THR A 108 -3.25 16.53 10.77
C THR A 108 -4.35 17.01 9.84
N ARG A 109 -5.17 16.10 9.33
CA ARG A 109 -6.31 16.45 8.47
C ARG A 109 -7.33 17.33 9.20
N THR A 110 -7.61 17.02 10.45
CA THR A 110 -8.54 17.81 11.26
C THR A 110 -8.00 19.23 11.48
N ALA A 111 -6.70 19.35 11.77
CA ALA A 111 -6.06 20.65 11.92
C ALA A 111 -6.10 21.47 10.63
N LEU A 112 -5.80 20.84 9.49
CA LEU A 112 -5.86 21.49 8.17
C LEU A 112 -7.29 21.87 7.80
N ALA A 113 -8.25 20.99 8.03
CA ALA A 113 -9.65 21.26 7.75
C ALA A 113 -10.17 22.42 8.61
N SER A 114 -9.77 22.48 9.87
CA SER A 114 -10.12 23.60 10.77
C SER A 114 -9.53 24.92 10.28
N LEU A 115 -8.28 24.88 9.83
CA LEU A 115 -7.61 26.06 9.26
C LEU A 115 -8.29 26.52 7.98
N GLU A 116 -8.59 25.60 7.08
CA GLU A 116 -9.31 25.91 5.84
C GLU A 116 -10.71 26.48 6.13
N GLY A 117 -11.41 25.91 7.10
CA GLY A 117 -12.71 26.41 7.52
C GLY A 117 -12.63 27.84 8.06
N ASN A 118 -11.60 28.14 8.84
CA ASN A 118 -11.38 29.49 9.37
C ASN A 118 -11.07 30.49 8.26
N ILE A 119 -10.27 30.10 7.29
CA ILE A 119 -9.94 30.93 6.13
C ILE A 119 -11.18 31.17 5.28
N ALA A 120 -11.96 30.13 4.99
CA ALA A 120 -13.19 30.22 4.22
C ALA A 120 -14.20 31.16 4.91
N LYS A 121 -14.34 31.06 6.21
CA LYS A 121 -15.21 31.93 7.00
C LYS A 121 -14.76 33.39 6.92
N LEU A 122 -13.46 33.62 7.00
CA LEU A 122 -12.90 34.96 6.92
C LEU A 122 -13.16 35.58 5.55
N ILE A 123 -12.99 34.82 4.49
CA ILE A 123 -13.27 35.25 3.12
C ILE A 123 -14.76 35.55 2.95
N GLN A 124 -15.62 34.70 3.51
CA GLN A 124 -17.06 34.90 3.45
C GLN A 124 -17.50 36.17 4.19
N ASP A 125 -16.93 36.42 5.38
CA ASP A 125 -17.20 37.64 6.15
C ASP A 125 -16.76 38.89 5.39
N LEU A 126 -15.63 38.82 4.70
CA LEU A 126 -15.14 39.93 3.85
C LEU A 126 -16.01 40.13 2.61
N GLY A 127 -16.57 39.03 2.07
CA GLY A 127 -17.41 39.08 0.87
C GLY A 127 -18.83 39.58 1.13
N ASN A 128 -19.30 39.52 2.37
CA ASN A 128 -20.66 39.92 2.77
C ASN A 128 -20.77 41.38 3.22
N ASN A 129 -19.69 42.09 3.14
CA ASN A 129 -19.71 43.54 3.41
C ASN A 129 -19.95 44.33 2.12
#